data_845332a8c6bc0d1654cdd9669775e690
#
_entry.id   845332a8c6bc0d1654cdd9669775e690
#
_cell.length_a   1.000
_cell.length_b   1.000
_cell.length_c   1.000
_cell.angle_alpha   90.00
_cell.angle_beta   90.00
_cell.angle_gamma   90.00
#
_symmetry.space_group_name_H-M   'P 1'
#
loop_
_entity.id
_entity.type
_entity.pdbx_description
1 polymer ?
#
loop_
_entity_poly.entity_id
_entity_poly.type
_entity_poly.pdbx_seq_one_letter_code
_entity_poly.pdbx_strand_id
1 'polypeptide(L)'
;MRLLKKQTTNDYVIPKTLSVGAIGMLNSLLVRSNNELANIDLYSLSNDSRKDVALAFRELSKKKYIIYSSLDDTYYIYVSPQKNN
;
A
#
# COMPACT_ATOMS: atom_id res chain seq x y z
N MET A 1 10.40 6.13 -2.84
CA MET A 1 9.05 6.25 -3.41
C MET A 1 8.17 7.06 -2.48
N ARG A 2 7.34 7.90 -3.03
CA ARG A 2 6.47 8.80 -2.25
C ARG A 2 5.15 8.12 -1.98
N LEU A 3 4.73 8.16 -0.71
CA LEU A 3 3.49 7.55 -0.24
C LEU A 3 2.61 8.56 0.45
N LEU A 4 1.32 8.43 0.26
CA LEU A 4 0.34 9.21 1.01
C LEU A 4 -0.87 8.34 1.31
N LYS A 5 -1.22 8.18 2.58
CA LYS A 5 -2.43 7.47 2.98
C LYS A 5 -3.64 8.34 2.64
N LYS A 6 -4.57 7.77 1.89
CA LYS A 6 -5.87 8.41 1.67
C LYS A 6 -6.81 8.01 2.77
N GLN A 7 -7.36 9.00 3.46
CA GLN A 7 -8.33 8.75 4.50
C GLN A 7 -9.65 8.35 3.89
N THR A 8 -10.10 7.16 4.23
CA THR A 8 -11.45 6.72 3.93
C THR A 8 -12.25 6.76 5.22
N THR A 9 -13.56 6.87 5.10
CA THR A 9 -14.43 7.11 6.24
C THR A 9 -14.67 5.89 7.12
N ASN A 10 -14.15 4.74 6.75
CA ASN A 10 -14.49 3.48 7.40
C ASN A 10 -13.35 2.92 8.21
N ASP A 11 -13.70 2.17 9.24
CA ASP A 11 -12.75 1.45 10.05
C ASP A 11 -12.00 0.42 9.21
N TYR A 12 -10.75 0.19 9.61
CA TYR A 12 -9.93 -0.80 8.95
C TYR A 12 -10.47 -2.19 9.22
N VAL A 13 -10.70 -2.93 8.14
CA VAL A 13 -11.09 -4.34 8.20
C VAL A 13 -10.00 -5.15 7.52
N ILE A 14 -9.58 -6.26 8.15
CA ILE A 14 -8.56 -7.12 7.55
C ILE A 14 -9.07 -7.68 6.22
N PRO A 15 -8.36 -7.41 5.11
CA PRO A 15 -8.81 -7.87 3.80
C PRO A 15 -8.66 -9.39 3.66
N LYS A 16 -9.79 -10.08 3.48
CA LYS A 16 -9.80 -11.53 3.38
C LYS A 16 -9.25 -12.07 2.07
N THR A 17 -9.17 -11.22 1.05
CA THR A 17 -8.75 -11.64 -0.29
C THR A 17 -7.27 -11.41 -0.55
N LEU A 18 -6.55 -10.85 0.41
CA LEU A 18 -5.12 -10.60 0.27
C LEU A 18 -4.30 -11.73 0.87
N SER A 19 -3.13 -11.98 0.30
CA SER A 19 -2.17 -12.88 0.90
C SER A 19 -1.62 -12.30 2.20
N VAL A 20 -1.05 -13.15 3.05
CA VAL A 20 -0.44 -12.72 4.32
C VAL A 20 0.66 -11.68 4.07
N GLY A 21 1.48 -11.90 3.05
CA GLY A 21 2.54 -10.95 2.70
C GLY A 21 2.00 -9.60 2.29
N ALA A 22 0.91 -9.58 1.50
CA ALA A 22 0.29 -8.33 1.07
C ALA A 22 -0.36 -7.60 2.24
N ILE A 23 -1.00 -8.32 3.17
CA ILE A 23 -1.58 -7.72 4.38
C ILE A 23 -0.48 -7.07 5.22
N GLY A 24 0.63 -7.77 5.44
CA GLY A 24 1.77 -7.22 6.20
C GLY A 24 2.33 -5.98 5.55
N MET A 25 2.49 -6.00 4.22
CA MET A 25 2.97 -4.83 3.49
C MET A 25 1.99 -3.67 3.58
N LEU A 26 0.70 -3.92 3.41
CA LEU A 26 -0.31 -2.87 3.50
C LEU A 26 -0.26 -2.19 4.87
N ASN A 27 -0.19 -2.97 5.93
CA ASN A 27 -0.08 -2.41 7.28
C ASN A 27 1.19 -1.56 7.44
N SER A 28 2.32 -2.02 6.94
CA SER A 28 3.57 -1.27 7.00
C SER A 28 3.46 0.06 6.23
N LEU A 29 2.86 0.03 5.05
CA LEU A 29 2.69 1.24 4.24
C LEU A 29 1.75 2.23 4.90
N LEU A 30 0.66 1.74 5.50
CA LEU A 30 -0.29 2.62 6.20
C LEU A 30 0.35 3.29 7.41
N VAL A 31 1.16 2.57 8.17
CA VAL A 31 1.88 3.14 9.31
C VAL A 31 2.87 4.21 8.85
N ARG A 32 3.62 3.94 7.78
CA ARG A 32 4.64 4.85 7.28
C ARG A 32 4.06 6.12 6.66
N SER A 33 2.88 6.01 6.07
CA SER A 33 2.24 7.13 5.36
C SER A 33 1.15 7.83 6.19
N ASN A 34 1.14 7.66 7.49
CA ASN A 34 0.08 8.09 8.40
C ASN A 34 -0.23 9.59 8.29
N ASN A 35 -1.15 9.94 7.40
CA ASN A 35 -1.64 11.30 7.12
C ASN A 35 -0.58 12.30 6.66
N GLU A 36 0.64 11.87 6.41
CA GLU A 36 1.72 12.72 5.93
C GLU A 36 2.39 12.09 4.72
N LEU A 37 2.88 12.93 3.84
CA LEU A 37 3.66 12.47 2.71
C LEU A 37 4.97 11.86 3.21
N ALA A 38 5.18 10.59 2.92
CA ALA A 38 6.38 9.87 3.31
C ALA A 38 7.20 9.49 2.09
N ASN A 39 8.51 9.46 2.24
CA ASN A 39 9.41 8.97 1.22
C ASN A 39 10.12 7.74 1.78
N ILE A 40 9.90 6.59 1.16
CA ILE A 40 10.43 5.32 1.67
C ILE A 40 11.15 4.52 0.60
N ASP A 41 12.03 3.64 1.05
CA ASP A 41 12.55 2.56 0.22
C ASP A 41 11.71 1.30 0.50
N LEU A 42 10.98 0.86 -0.52
CA LEU A 42 10.07 -0.27 -0.39
C LEU A 42 10.78 -1.53 0.14
N TYR A 43 11.98 -1.80 -0.33
CA TYR A 43 12.72 -3.02 0.02
C TYR A 43 13.34 -2.96 1.41
N SER A 44 13.28 -1.81 2.09
CA SER A 44 13.77 -1.68 3.47
C SER A 44 12.68 -1.92 4.50
N LEU A 45 11.44 -2.16 4.08
CA LEU A 45 10.31 -2.32 5.00
C LEU A 45 10.33 -3.65 5.75
N SER A 46 10.97 -4.67 5.20
CA SER A 46 11.01 -5.98 5.83
C SER A 46 12.30 -6.70 5.46
N ASN A 47 12.52 -7.85 6.12
CA ASN A 47 13.64 -8.73 5.82
C ASN A 47 13.31 -9.74 4.72
N ASP A 48 12.13 -9.66 4.13
CA ASP A 48 11.74 -10.55 3.04
C ASP A 48 12.60 -10.32 1.81
N SER A 49 12.66 -11.31 0.94
CA SER A 49 13.40 -11.19 -0.31
C SER A 49 12.79 -10.10 -1.19
N ARG A 50 13.61 -9.51 -2.05
CA ARG A 50 13.12 -8.50 -3.00
C ARG A 50 11.99 -9.03 -3.86
N LYS A 51 12.06 -10.31 -4.23
CA LYS A 51 11.00 -10.96 -5.01
C LYS A 51 9.68 -10.97 -4.25
N ASP A 52 9.70 -11.35 -2.97
CA ASP A 52 8.48 -11.41 -2.16
C ASP A 52 7.91 -10.03 -1.90
N VAL A 53 8.76 -9.04 -1.66
CA VAL A 53 8.33 -7.65 -1.51
C VAL A 53 7.67 -7.15 -2.80
N ALA A 54 8.27 -7.41 -3.95
CA ALA A 54 7.73 -6.99 -5.24
C ALA A 54 6.37 -7.65 -5.51
N LEU A 55 6.23 -8.93 -5.18
CA LEU A 55 4.97 -9.66 -5.38
C LEU A 55 3.85 -9.10 -4.50
N ALA A 56 4.16 -8.80 -3.23
CA ALA A 56 3.19 -8.23 -2.32
C ALA A 56 2.73 -6.84 -2.79
N PHE A 57 3.66 -6.00 -3.21
CA PHE A 57 3.35 -4.67 -3.74
C PHE A 57 2.48 -4.77 -5.00
N ARG A 58 2.84 -5.70 -5.88
CA ARG A 58 2.09 -5.93 -7.12
C ARG A 58 0.65 -6.39 -6.84
N GLU A 59 0.48 -7.26 -5.84
CA GLU A 59 -0.85 -7.73 -5.45
C GLU A 59 -1.70 -6.57 -4.95
N LEU A 60 -1.14 -5.71 -4.09
CA LEU A 60 -1.86 -4.53 -3.58
C LEU A 60 -2.22 -3.56 -4.70
N SER A 61 -1.32 -3.34 -5.64
CA SER A 61 -1.58 -2.46 -6.79
C SER A 61 -2.67 -3.03 -7.69
N LYS A 62 -2.60 -4.32 -7.97
CA LYS A 62 -3.57 -4.98 -8.84
C LYS A 62 -4.97 -4.96 -8.23
N LYS A 63 -5.07 -5.09 -6.91
CA LYS A 63 -6.35 -5.09 -6.19
C LYS A 63 -6.80 -3.71 -5.74
N LYS A 64 -6.08 -2.65 -6.16
CA LYS A 64 -6.46 -1.24 -5.96
C LYS A 64 -6.38 -0.75 -4.52
N TYR A 65 -5.52 -1.34 -3.73
CA TYR A 65 -5.12 -0.78 -2.43
C TYR A 65 -4.04 0.27 -2.58
N ILE A 66 -3.25 0.19 -3.66
CA ILE A 66 -2.21 1.16 -3.99
C ILE A 66 -2.51 1.69 -5.39
N ILE A 67 -2.60 3.01 -5.52
CA ILE A 67 -2.82 3.66 -6.80
C ILE A 67 -1.74 4.70 -7.01
N TYR A 68 -1.01 4.58 -8.11
CA TYR A 68 0.02 5.54 -8.47
C TYR A 68 -0.60 6.71 -9.24
N SER A 69 -0.22 7.93 -8.83
CA SER A 69 -0.58 9.14 -9.56
C SER A 69 0.67 9.70 -10.23
N SER A 70 0.64 9.76 -11.55
CA SER A 70 1.75 10.33 -12.31
C SER A 70 1.80 11.86 -12.24
N LEU A 71 0.69 12.49 -11.85
CA LEU A 71 0.63 13.95 -11.75
C LEU A 71 1.54 14.47 -10.64
N ASP A 72 1.61 13.80 -9.53
CA ASP A 72 2.43 14.21 -8.39
C ASP A 72 3.47 13.16 -7.99
N ASP A 73 3.63 12.13 -8.81
CA ASP A 73 4.60 11.04 -8.59
C ASP A 73 4.46 10.45 -7.17
N THR A 74 3.22 10.15 -6.81
CA THR A 74 2.90 9.68 -5.46
C THR A 74 2.05 8.42 -5.53
N TYR A 75 2.36 7.46 -4.66
CA TYR A 75 1.54 6.27 -4.48
C TYR A 75 0.54 6.54 -3.36
N TYR A 76 -0.74 6.47 -3.68
CA TYR A 76 -1.81 6.63 -2.70
C TYR A 76 -2.18 5.28 -2.12
N ILE A 77 -2.18 5.20 -0.80
CA ILE A 77 -2.43 3.96 -0.06
C ILE A 77 -3.81 4.03 0.56
N TYR A 78 -4.61 2.99 0.34
CA TYR A 78 -6.00 2.93 0.79
C TYR A 78 -6.19 1.76 1.75
N VAL A 79 -7.08 1.92 2.73
CA VAL A 79 -7.43 0.85 3.67
C VAL A 79 -8.40 -0.17 3.08
N SER A 80 -9.03 0.17 1.95
CA SER A 80 -9.93 -0.73 1.23
C SER A 80 -9.69 -0.58 -0.27
N PRO A 81 -10.01 -1.61 -1.07
CA PRO A 81 -9.78 -1.53 -2.51
C PRO A 81 -10.66 -0.46 -3.15
N GLN A 82 -10.07 0.32 -4.03
CA GLN A 82 -10.78 1.37 -4.74
C GLN A 82 -11.46 0.76 -5.97
N LYS A 83 -12.66 1.21 -6.25
CA LYS A 83 -13.40 0.76 -7.44
C LYS A 83 -12.89 1.49 -8.66
N ASN A 84 -12.79 0.75 -9.77
CA ASN A 84 -12.59 1.36 -11.07
C ASN A 84 -13.94 1.85 -11.60
N ASN A 85 -13.95 3.09 -11.98
CA ASN A 85 -15.09 3.62 -12.73
C ASN A 85 -14.76 3.66 -14.20
#